data_0a4c35484397cc9c476ee06497862734
#
_entry.id   0a4c35484397cc9c476ee06497862734
#
_cell.length_a   1.000
_cell.length_b   1.000
_cell.length_c   1.000
_cell.angle_alpha   90.00
_cell.angle_beta   90.00
_cell.angle_gamma   90.00
#
_symmetry.space_group_name_H-M   'P 1'
#
loop_
_entity.id
_entity.type
_entity.pdbx_description
1 polymer ?
#
loop_
_entity_poly.entity_id
_entity_poly.type
_entity_poly.pdbx_seq_one_letter_code
_entity_poly.pdbx_strand_id
1 'polypeptide(L)'
;MQLRQLELKDAPLMLEWMHDSNVVSTLRTDFASKTLSDCEAFITSSLNSKDIHLAIASDEDEYMGTVTLRDIENGSAEFAITVRNAAMGRGYSWYGMKAIIEKAFNELNLNCVYWCVSRKNMRAVRFYDKHNFHEAVDIPENVLAKYEGMDDLKWYLILKGDDIDSRESIVGCKVVHIRTIPTENAGELSFFESGQDIPFDVKRIYYISKVPEGVRRGFHAHKELKQLLFCPYGRIQLILENNLGREEIELNDPSIGVLIEEPTWREMLWLQKNSVLCVAASDHYDPSDYIRDYAEFKAYIRSDS
;
A
#
# COMPACT_ATOMS: atom_id res chain seq x y z
N MET A 1 -4.18 -14.40 -0.27
CA MET A 1 -2.72 -14.25 -0.03
C MET A 1 -2.39 -14.75 1.37
N GLN A 2 -1.18 -15.31 1.57
CA GLN A 2 -0.75 -15.80 2.89
C GLN A 2 0.77 -15.62 3.08
N LEU A 3 1.21 -15.47 4.35
CA LEU A 3 2.61 -15.64 4.72
C LEU A 3 2.81 -17.04 5.29
N ARG A 4 3.86 -17.71 4.83
CA ARG A 4 4.28 -19.01 5.34
C ARG A 4 5.79 -19.15 5.36
N GLN A 5 6.29 -20.20 5.99
CA GLN A 5 7.71 -20.55 5.89
C GLN A 5 8.09 -20.83 4.43
N LEU A 6 9.35 -20.56 4.11
CA LEU A 6 9.92 -20.95 2.83
C LEU A 6 10.02 -22.47 2.74
N GLU A 7 9.70 -23.03 1.58
CA GLU A 7 9.76 -24.45 1.28
C GLU A 7 10.65 -24.72 0.07
N LEU A 8 11.24 -25.90 -0.04
CA LEU A 8 12.13 -26.24 -1.17
C LEU A 8 11.42 -26.11 -2.53
N LYS A 9 10.11 -26.27 -2.58
CA LYS A 9 9.31 -26.03 -3.81
C LYS A 9 9.38 -24.59 -4.31
N ASP A 10 9.76 -23.62 -3.44
CA ASP A 10 9.85 -22.21 -3.80
C ASP A 10 11.16 -21.88 -4.53
N ALA A 11 12.19 -22.72 -4.39
CA ALA A 11 13.53 -22.46 -4.92
C ALA A 11 13.57 -22.13 -6.43
N PRO A 12 12.83 -22.83 -7.32
CA PRO A 12 12.81 -22.49 -8.74
C PRO A 12 12.24 -21.07 -9.01
N LEU A 13 11.21 -20.67 -8.28
CA LEU A 13 10.60 -19.34 -8.42
C LEU A 13 11.42 -18.25 -7.73
N MET A 14 12.21 -18.60 -6.71
CA MET A 14 13.23 -17.70 -6.16
C MET A 14 14.33 -17.45 -7.19
N LEU A 15 14.83 -18.50 -7.85
CA LEU A 15 15.83 -18.37 -8.89
C LEU A 15 15.34 -17.55 -10.09
N GLU A 16 14.06 -17.71 -10.45
CA GLU A 16 13.43 -16.95 -11.53
C GLU A 16 13.60 -15.44 -11.33
N TRP A 17 13.22 -14.88 -10.17
CA TRP A 17 13.35 -13.45 -9.94
C TRP A 17 14.80 -13.01 -9.74
N MET A 18 15.68 -13.88 -9.24
CA MET A 18 17.12 -13.60 -9.11
C MET A 18 17.80 -13.40 -10.47
N HIS A 19 17.26 -13.99 -11.51
CA HIS A 19 17.74 -13.84 -12.89
C HIS A 19 16.90 -12.84 -13.72
N ASP A 20 15.87 -12.23 -13.14
CA ASP A 20 15.07 -11.20 -13.82
C ASP A 20 15.71 -9.82 -13.62
N SER A 21 16.26 -9.24 -14.70
CA SER A 21 16.86 -7.90 -14.67
C SER A 21 15.90 -6.80 -14.22
N ASN A 22 14.59 -6.93 -14.45
CA ASN A 22 13.59 -5.98 -13.97
C ASN A 22 13.46 -5.99 -12.44
N VAL A 23 13.83 -7.10 -11.80
CA VAL A 23 13.80 -7.24 -10.33
C VAL A 23 15.14 -6.83 -9.73
N VAL A 24 16.25 -7.37 -10.26
CA VAL A 24 17.55 -7.29 -9.58
C VAL A 24 18.39 -6.05 -9.93
N SER A 25 18.07 -5.31 -11.01
CA SER A 25 18.89 -4.19 -11.51
C SER A 25 19.15 -3.07 -10.49
N THR A 26 18.32 -2.96 -9.46
CA THR A 26 18.45 -1.96 -8.39
C THR A 26 18.81 -2.57 -7.03
N LEU A 27 19.01 -3.90 -6.98
CA LEU A 27 19.41 -4.60 -5.77
C LEU A 27 20.96 -4.62 -5.68
N ARG A 28 21.48 -4.60 -4.45
CA ARG A 28 22.92 -4.52 -4.19
C ARG A 28 23.65 -5.86 -4.29
N THR A 29 22.93 -6.93 -4.00
CA THR A 29 23.49 -8.28 -4.05
C THR A 29 23.55 -8.77 -5.48
N ASP A 30 24.67 -9.38 -5.88
CA ASP A 30 24.74 -10.10 -7.14
C ASP A 30 23.91 -11.37 -7.07
N PHE A 31 22.68 -11.24 -7.53
CA PHE A 31 21.75 -12.37 -7.63
C PHE A 31 21.90 -13.14 -8.95
N ALA A 32 22.47 -12.52 -9.98
CA ALA A 32 22.60 -13.15 -11.30
C ALA A 32 23.53 -14.38 -11.31
N SER A 33 24.48 -14.44 -10.38
CA SER A 33 25.39 -15.58 -10.21
C SER A 33 24.79 -16.74 -9.38
N LYS A 34 23.62 -16.57 -8.77
CA LYS A 34 23.00 -17.56 -7.91
C LYS A 34 22.44 -18.75 -8.70
N THR A 35 22.49 -19.93 -8.07
CA THR A 35 22.04 -21.19 -8.61
C THR A 35 20.83 -21.73 -7.83
N LEU A 36 20.19 -22.76 -8.35
CA LEU A 36 19.10 -23.45 -7.64
C LEU A 36 19.57 -23.99 -6.28
N SER A 37 20.79 -24.55 -6.24
CA SER A 37 21.38 -25.05 -4.98
C SER A 37 21.60 -23.93 -3.96
N ASP A 38 21.91 -22.71 -4.38
CA ASP A 38 22.03 -21.55 -3.47
C ASP A 38 20.65 -21.20 -2.88
N CYS A 39 19.58 -21.27 -3.67
CA CYS A 39 18.21 -21.03 -3.20
C CYS A 39 17.78 -22.10 -2.19
N GLU A 40 18.04 -23.39 -2.48
CA GLU A 40 17.74 -24.50 -1.58
C GLU A 40 18.54 -24.40 -0.26
N ALA A 41 19.81 -24.05 -0.34
CA ALA A 41 20.66 -23.82 0.83
C ALA A 41 20.15 -22.64 1.68
N PHE A 42 19.76 -21.54 1.04
CA PHE A 42 19.15 -20.40 1.74
C PHE A 42 17.86 -20.81 2.46
N ILE A 43 16.94 -21.50 1.77
CA ILE A 43 15.69 -21.99 2.37
C ILE A 43 15.99 -22.87 3.59
N THR A 44 16.89 -23.83 3.45
CA THR A 44 17.24 -24.75 4.55
C THR A 44 17.85 -24.00 5.74
N SER A 45 18.75 -23.04 5.48
CA SER A 45 19.36 -22.24 6.54
C SER A 45 18.40 -21.29 7.22
N SER A 46 17.42 -20.76 6.47
CA SER A 46 16.42 -19.82 6.99
C SER A 46 15.56 -20.41 8.11
N LEU A 47 15.31 -21.72 8.09
CA LEU A 47 14.48 -22.41 9.09
C LEU A 47 15.11 -22.41 10.49
N ASN A 48 16.42 -22.26 10.60
CA ASN A 48 17.16 -22.22 11.86
C ASN A 48 17.84 -20.87 12.11
N SER A 49 17.52 -19.86 11.34
CA SER A 49 18.05 -18.50 11.49
C SER A 49 17.40 -17.77 12.65
N LYS A 50 18.15 -16.80 13.23
CA LYS A 50 17.56 -15.78 14.12
C LYS A 50 16.73 -14.76 13.31
N ASP A 51 17.09 -14.56 12.07
CA ASP A 51 16.32 -13.74 11.13
C ASP A 51 15.07 -14.49 10.67
N ILE A 52 14.03 -13.76 10.37
CA ILE A 52 12.76 -14.31 9.89
C ILE A 52 12.68 -14.11 8.38
N HIS A 53 12.54 -15.21 7.65
CA HIS A 53 12.34 -15.21 6.21
C HIS A 53 11.05 -15.97 5.88
N LEU A 54 10.06 -15.26 5.30
CA LEU A 54 8.78 -15.83 4.97
C LEU A 54 8.48 -15.69 3.47
N ALA A 55 7.85 -16.71 2.91
CA ALA A 55 7.27 -16.65 1.59
C ALA A 55 5.97 -15.83 1.64
N ILE A 56 5.81 -14.93 0.68
CA ILE A 56 4.51 -14.38 0.31
C ILE A 56 3.94 -15.32 -0.74
N ALA A 57 2.81 -15.97 -0.46
CA ALA A 57 2.20 -16.92 -1.36
C ALA A 57 0.80 -16.48 -1.80
N SER A 58 0.38 -16.94 -3.00
CA SER A 58 -0.98 -16.78 -3.50
C SER A 58 -1.97 -17.65 -2.73
N ASP A 59 -3.26 -17.56 -3.06
CA ASP A 59 -4.29 -18.41 -2.48
C ASP A 59 -4.14 -19.87 -2.93
N GLU A 60 -3.50 -20.11 -4.08
CA GLU A 60 -3.11 -21.42 -4.61
C GLU A 60 -1.75 -21.92 -4.11
N ASP A 61 -1.18 -21.23 -3.10
CA ASP A 61 0.13 -21.54 -2.50
C ASP A 61 1.33 -21.41 -3.44
N GLU A 62 1.22 -20.61 -4.52
CA GLU A 62 2.36 -20.28 -5.38
C GLU A 62 3.21 -19.19 -4.72
N TYR A 63 4.53 -19.38 -4.70
CA TYR A 63 5.49 -18.36 -4.21
C TYR A 63 5.47 -17.09 -5.06
N MET A 64 5.22 -15.95 -4.44
CA MET A 64 5.17 -14.63 -5.08
C MET A 64 6.31 -13.70 -4.65
N GLY A 65 6.99 -14.02 -3.56
CA GLY A 65 8.11 -13.23 -3.06
C GLY A 65 8.58 -13.68 -1.69
N THR A 66 9.63 -13.03 -1.20
CA THR A 66 10.15 -13.21 0.17
C THR A 66 10.07 -11.89 0.92
N VAL A 67 9.62 -11.96 2.17
CA VAL A 67 9.70 -10.87 3.13
C VAL A 67 10.54 -11.29 4.32
N THR A 68 11.32 -10.36 4.87
CA THR A 68 12.36 -10.66 5.86
C THR A 68 12.36 -9.63 6.97
N LEU A 69 12.57 -10.09 8.22
CA LEU A 69 13.11 -9.30 9.32
C LEU A 69 14.48 -9.85 9.67
N ARG A 70 15.49 -9.01 9.57
CA ARG A 70 16.89 -9.38 9.89
C ARG A 70 17.46 -8.43 10.93
N ASP A 71 18.63 -8.81 11.45
CA ASP A 71 19.30 -8.03 12.51
C ASP A 71 18.34 -7.74 13.69
N ILE A 72 17.60 -8.77 14.11
CA ILE A 72 16.63 -8.65 15.22
C ILE A 72 17.40 -8.52 16.53
N GLU A 73 17.55 -7.28 17.00
CA GLU A 73 18.28 -6.95 18.22
C GLU A 73 17.76 -5.66 18.86
N ASN A 74 17.93 -5.51 20.16
CA ASN A 74 17.62 -4.28 20.91
C ASN A 74 16.19 -3.74 20.68
N GLY A 75 15.22 -4.64 20.43
CA GLY A 75 13.83 -4.26 20.17
C GLY A 75 13.59 -3.68 18.77
N SER A 76 14.52 -3.87 17.84
CA SER A 76 14.41 -3.42 16.45
C SER A 76 14.73 -4.53 15.45
N ALA A 77 14.33 -4.35 14.20
CA ALA A 77 14.70 -5.21 13.08
C ALA A 77 14.79 -4.42 11.78
N GLU A 78 15.60 -4.91 10.85
CA GLU A 78 15.61 -4.42 9.47
C GLU A 78 14.65 -5.22 8.61
N PHE A 79 13.75 -4.51 7.93
CA PHE A 79 12.81 -5.08 6.96
C PHE A 79 13.45 -5.14 5.57
N ALA A 80 13.18 -6.24 4.86
CA ALA A 80 13.48 -6.35 3.45
C ALA A 80 12.38 -7.15 2.73
N ILE A 81 12.15 -6.80 1.46
CA ILE A 81 11.16 -7.48 0.62
C ILE A 81 11.64 -7.58 -0.82
N THR A 82 11.38 -8.70 -1.44
CA THR A 82 11.53 -8.90 -2.88
C THR A 82 10.37 -9.72 -3.42
N VAL A 83 9.74 -9.26 -4.47
CA VAL A 83 8.64 -9.97 -5.14
C VAL A 83 9.00 -10.28 -6.58
N ARG A 84 8.48 -11.41 -7.08
CA ARG A 84 8.57 -11.80 -8.49
C ARG A 84 7.92 -10.74 -9.38
N ASN A 85 8.36 -10.65 -10.62
CA ASN A 85 7.73 -9.78 -11.63
C ASN A 85 6.23 -10.07 -11.77
N ALA A 86 5.84 -11.35 -11.76
CA ALA A 86 4.44 -11.80 -11.82
C ALA A 86 3.57 -11.30 -10.65
N ALA A 87 4.17 -10.93 -9.53
CA ALA A 87 3.47 -10.42 -8.33
C ALA A 87 3.36 -8.88 -8.30
N MET A 88 4.12 -8.19 -9.16
CA MET A 88 4.15 -6.73 -9.17
C MET A 88 2.81 -6.12 -9.57
N GLY A 89 2.41 -5.05 -8.89
CA GLY A 89 1.13 -4.36 -9.11
C GLY A 89 -0.11 -5.11 -8.64
N ARG A 90 0.04 -6.30 -8.02
CA ARG A 90 -1.06 -7.17 -7.57
C ARG A 90 -1.27 -7.18 -6.04
N GLY A 91 -0.70 -6.21 -5.33
CA GLY A 91 -0.89 -6.06 -3.87
C GLY A 91 0.03 -6.93 -2.99
N TYR A 92 0.77 -7.89 -3.53
CA TYR A 92 1.62 -8.81 -2.75
C TYR A 92 2.68 -8.09 -1.89
N SER A 93 3.28 -7.01 -2.41
CA SER A 93 4.28 -6.24 -1.66
C SER A 93 3.69 -5.58 -0.42
N TRP A 94 2.51 -4.98 -0.55
CA TRP A 94 1.82 -4.35 0.58
C TRP A 94 1.37 -5.38 1.61
N TYR A 95 0.72 -6.46 1.13
CA TYR A 95 0.33 -7.56 1.99
C TYR A 95 1.50 -8.13 2.80
N GLY A 96 2.62 -8.46 2.14
CA GLY A 96 3.79 -9.01 2.80
C GLY A 96 4.42 -8.04 3.81
N MET A 97 4.52 -6.76 3.46
CA MET A 97 5.04 -5.72 4.35
C MET A 97 4.16 -5.56 5.59
N LYS A 98 2.85 -5.39 5.42
CA LYS A 98 1.91 -5.24 6.51
C LYS A 98 1.98 -6.43 7.47
N ALA A 99 1.81 -7.64 6.95
CA ALA A 99 1.76 -8.85 7.77
C ALA A 99 3.07 -9.11 8.56
N ILE A 100 4.24 -8.81 7.98
CA ILE A 100 5.50 -9.01 8.72
C ILE A 100 5.76 -7.90 9.75
N ILE A 101 5.31 -6.67 9.52
CA ILE A 101 5.39 -5.58 10.49
C ILE A 101 4.44 -5.85 11.67
N GLU A 102 3.22 -6.31 11.41
CA GLU A 102 2.30 -6.78 12.46
C GLU A 102 2.92 -7.90 13.30
N LYS A 103 3.56 -8.87 12.65
CA LYS A 103 4.31 -9.93 13.33
C LYS A 103 5.44 -9.37 14.20
N ALA A 104 6.21 -8.39 13.69
CA ALA A 104 7.29 -7.74 14.42
C ALA A 104 6.77 -7.10 15.72
N PHE A 105 5.66 -6.41 15.68
CA PHE A 105 5.13 -5.69 16.84
C PHE A 105 4.33 -6.58 17.80
N ASN A 106 3.50 -7.50 17.27
CA ASN A 106 2.56 -8.28 18.07
C ASN A 106 3.15 -9.59 18.61
N GLU A 107 4.00 -10.27 17.82
CA GLU A 107 4.58 -11.56 18.21
C GLU A 107 6.00 -11.42 18.76
N LEU A 108 6.86 -10.61 18.11
CA LEU A 108 8.26 -10.42 18.52
C LEU A 108 8.44 -9.28 19.52
N ASN A 109 7.38 -8.51 19.79
CA ASN A 109 7.38 -7.37 20.70
C ASN A 109 8.49 -6.33 20.39
N LEU A 110 8.80 -6.12 19.10
CA LEU A 110 9.74 -5.08 18.69
C LEU A 110 9.15 -3.68 18.91
N ASN A 111 10.02 -2.69 19.05
CA ASN A 111 9.65 -1.29 19.21
C ASN A 111 9.68 -0.53 17.89
N CYS A 112 10.52 -0.96 16.94
CA CYS A 112 10.58 -0.35 15.61
C CYS A 112 11.04 -1.34 14.55
N VAL A 113 10.66 -1.04 13.31
CA VAL A 113 11.14 -1.69 12.10
C VAL A 113 11.65 -0.62 11.16
N TYR A 114 12.87 -0.77 10.65
CA TYR A 114 13.50 0.17 9.73
C TYR A 114 13.92 -0.51 8.43
N TRP A 115 14.10 0.26 7.38
CA TRP A 115 14.64 -0.23 6.11
C TRP A 115 15.20 0.92 5.29
N CYS A 116 16.02 0.56 4.30
CA CYS A 116 16.51 1.53 3.34
C CYS A 116 16.36 1.04 1.90
N VAL A 117 16.38 1.97 0.98
CA VAL A 117 16.32 1.71 -0.45
C VAL A 117 17.23 2.69 -1.18
N SER A 118 17.90 2.24 -2.25
CA SER A 118 18.61 3.17 -3.13
C SER A 118 17.63 4.18 -3.72
N ARG A 119 17.98 5.47 -3.69
CA ARG A 119 17.17 6.54 -4.33
C ARG A 119 16.97 6.31 -5.82
N LYS A 120 17.83 5.50 -6.47
CA LYS A 120 17.69 5.10 -7.88
C LYS A 120 16.62 4.04 -8.09
N ASN A 121 16.22 3.31 -7.03
CA ASN A 121 15.11 2.36 -7.08
C ASN A 121 13.77 3.08 -7.02
N MET A 122 13.45 3.85 -8.07
CA MET A 122 12.24 4.67 -8.13
C MET A 122 10.95 3.87 -7.93
N ARG A 123 10.95 2.58 -8.27
CA ARG A 123 9.79 1.71 -8.03
C ARG A 123 9.54 1.52 -6.53
N ALA A 124 10.58 1.17 -5.77
CA ALA A 124 10.46 0.99 -4.33
C ALA A 124 10.20 2.34 -3.61
N VAL A 125 10.89 3.41 -4.02
CA VAL A 125 10.65 4.76 -3.49
C VAL A 125 9.18 5.14 -3.66
N ARG A 126 8.63 5.04 -4.89
CA ARG A 126 7.21 5.34 -5.15
C ARG A 126 6.26 4.42 -4.38
N PHE A 127 6.62 3.15 -4.17
CA PHE A 127 5.82 2.23 -3.37
C PHE A 127 5.70 2.73 -1.93
N TYR A 128 6.80 3.15 -1.29
CA TYR A 128 6.75 3.64 0.08
C TYR A 128 6.08 5.02 0.17
N ASP A 129 6.35 5.93 -0.77
CA ASP A 129 5.75 7.27 -0.78
C ASP A 129 4.22 7.20 -0.95
N LYS A 130 3.71 6.33 -1.84
CA LYS A 130 2.26 6.14 -2.01
C LYS A 130 1.56 5.54 -0.78
N HIS A 131 2.30 4.80 0.06
CA HIS A 131 1.81 4.28 1.33
C HIS A 131 2.12 5.21 2.51
N ASN A 132 2.36 6.50 2.25
CA ASN A 132 2.57 7.53 3.26
C ASN A 132 3.75 7.26 4.22
N PHE A 133 4.78 6.54 3.75
CA PHE A 133 6.03 6.47 4.46
C PHE A 133 6.91 7.66 4.07
N HIS A 134 7.35 8.41 5.07
CA HIS A 134 8.25 9.53 4.88
C HIS A 134 9.71 9.13 5.15
N GLU A 135 10.65 9.88 4.58
CA GLU A 135 12.06 9.67 4.84
C GLU A 135 12.36 9.88 6.33
N ALA A 136 12.94 8.87 6.96
CA ALA A 136 13.35 8.93 8.36
C ALA A 136 14.71 9.61 8.48
N VAL A 137 14.82 10.54 9.43
CA VAL A 137 16.07 11.26 9.74
C VAL A 137 16.75 10.69 11.00
N ASP A 138 15.98 10.08 11.89
CA ASP A 138 16.45 9.56 13.18
C ASP A 138 16.70 8.04 13.11
N ILE A 139 17.65 7.62 12.28
CA ILE A 139 18.07 6.22 12.21
C ILE A 139 19.22 6.00 13.22
N PRO A 140 19.18 4.91 14.03
CA PRO A 140 20.21 4.62 15.01
C PRO A 140 21.61 4.54 14.38
N GLU A 141 22.62 5.13 15.04
CA GLU A 141 23.99 5.19 14.53
C GLU A 141 24.60 3.81 14.24
N ASN A 142 24.30 2.81 15.07
CA ASN A 142 24.75 1.43 14.84
C ASN A 142 24.12 0.79 13.59
N VAL A 143 22.96 1.26 13.16
CA VAL A 143 22.33 0.86 11.88
C VAL A 143 23.02 1.56 10.73
N LEU A 144 23.21 2.88 10.82
CA LEU A 144 23.89 3.66 9.76
C LEU A 144 25.31 3.16 9.52
N ALA A 145 26.05 2.76 10.57
CA ALA A 145 27.40 2.25 10.48
C ALA A 145 27.50 0.98 9.57
N LYS A 146 26.46 0.17 9.49
CA LYS A 146 26.41 -1.01 8.58
C LYS A 146 26.37 -0.61 7.09
N TYR A 147 26.06 0.65 6.80
CA TYR A 147 25.87 1.22 5.46
C TYR A 147 26.83 2.37 5.16
N GLU A 148 27.94 2.46 5.91
CA GLU A 148 28.97 3.48 5.72
C GLU A 148 29.50 3.47 4.27
N GLY A 149 29.62 4.67 3.69
CA GLY A 149 30.02 4.85 2.28
C GLY A 149 28.88 4.67 1.26
N MET A 150 27.65 4.56 1.72
CA MET A 150 26.45 4.46 0.86
C MET A 150 25.59 5.72 0.97
N ASP A 151 25.95 6.78 0.24
CA ASP A 151 25.27 8.09 0.31
C ASP A 151 23.93 8.14 -0.45
N ASP A 152 23.60 7.10 -1.22
CA ASP A 152 22.43 7.04 -2.11
C ASP A 152 21.25 6.29 -1.49
N LEU A 153 21.12 6.30 -0.17
CA LEU A 153 20.04 5.59 0.52
C LEU A 153 18.95 6.54 1.00
N LYS A 154 17.71 6.13 0.82
CA LYS A 154 16.53 6.71 1.48
C LYS A 154 16.10 5.75 2.57
N TRP A 155 16.00 6.26 3.79
CA TRP A 155 15.66 5.50 4.99
C TRP A 155 14.19 5.66 5.35
N TYR A 156 13.62 4.62 5.92
CA TYR A 156 12.27 4.60 6.43
C TYR A 156 12.23 3.89 7.77
N LEU A 157 11.24 4.24 8.58
CA LEU A 157 11.02 3.72 9.91
C LEU A 157 9.51 3.64 10.20
N ILE A 158 9.11 2.61 10.94
CA ILE A 158 7.79 2.50 11.57
C ILE A 158 7.96 2.09 13.01
N LEU A 159 7.24 2.75 13.91
CA LEU A 159 7.30 2.50 15.36
C LEU A 159 6.13 1.60 15.79
N LYS A 160 6.35 0.88 16.89
CA LYS A 160 5.26 0.18 17.57
C LYS A 160 4.24 1.19 18.07
N GLY A 161 3.00 1.04 17.65
CA GLY A 161 1.92 1.99 17.93
C GLY A 161 1.55 2.87 16.74
N ASP A 162 2.40 2.94 15.71
CA ASP A 162 1.98 3.51 14.43
C ASP A 162 0.90 2.58 13.81
N ASP A 163 -0.15 3.20 13.32
CA ASP A 163 -1.21 2.48 12.63
C ASP A 163 -0.79 2.16 11.20
N ILE A 164 -0.37 0.91 10.94
CA ILE A 164 0.00 0.47 9.59
C ILE A 164 -1.20 0.40 8.65
N ASP A 165 -2.41 0.17 9.16
CA ASP A 165 -3.63 0.15 8.35
C ASP A 165 -3.94 1.53 7.79
N SER A 166 -3.64 2.59 8.56
CA SER A 166 -3.78 3.97 8.09
C SER A 166 -2.86 4.34 6.92
N ARG A 167 -1.88 3.49 6.61
CA ARG A 167 -0.94 3.65 5.49
C ARG A 167 -1.38 2.92 4.23
N GLU A 168 -2.45 2.11 4.31
CA GLU A 168 -3.04 1.52 3.11
C GLU A 168 -3.55 2.64 2.19
N SER A 169 -3.09 2.63 0.95
CA SER A 169 -3.40 3.71 0.02
C SER A 169 -3.55 3.24 -1.41
N ILE A 170 -4.26 4.02 -2.19
CA ILE A 170 -4.36 3.89 -3.64
C ILE A 170 -3.90 5.21 -4.28
N VAL A 171 -2.84 5.19 -5.06
CA VAL A 171 -2.13 6.37 -5.59
C VAL A 171 -1.93 7.48 -4.55
N GLY A 172 -1.56 7.11 -3.31
CA GLY A 172 -1.38 8.04 -2.19
C GLY A 172 -2.68 8.51 -1.52
N CYS A 173 -3.86 8.20 -2.07
CA CYS A 173 -5.13 8.40 -1.39
C CYS A 173 -5.29 7.34 -0.29
N LYS A 174 -5.65 7.78 0.90
CA LYS A 174 -5.74 6.89 2.06
C LYS A 174 -6.98 6.00 1.97
N VAL A 175 -6.81 4.69 2.19
CA VAL A 175 -7.93 3.79 2.45
C VAL A 175 -8.36 3.94 3.90
N VAL A 176 -9.64 4.16 4.13
CA VAL A 176 -10.23 4.38 5.46
C VAL A 176 -11.13 3.21 5.82
N HIS A 177 -10.87 2.62 6.98
CA HIS A 177 -11.75 1.60 7.56
C HIS A 177 -12.85 2.28 8.37
N ILE A 178 -14.07 2.26 7.84
CA ILE A 178 -15.26 2.83 8.48
C ILE A 178 -15.66 1.90 9.62
N ARG A 179 -15.79 2.44 10.82
CA ARG A 179 -16.17 1.67 12.00
C ARG A 179 -17.54 1.02 11.81
N THR A 180 -17.60 -0.30 11.98
CA THR A 180 -18.82 -1.09 11.79
C THR A 180 -19.12 -1.90 13.05
N ILE A 181 -20.32 -1.77 13.56
CA ILE A 181 -20.83 -2.47 14.75
C ILE A 181 -21.92 -3.44 14.30
N PRO A 182 -21.66 -4.75 14.31
CA PRO A 182 -22.70 -5.74 14.02
C PRO A 182 -23.70 -5.81 15.16
N THR A 183 -24.98 -5.90 14.82
CA THR A 183 -26.07 -6.10 15.79
C THR A 183 -26.77 -7.42 15.49
N GLU A 184 -26.80 -8.31 16.45
CA GLU A 184 -27.39 -9.65 16.28
C GLU A 184 -28.83 -9.55 15.82
N ASN A 185 -29.15 -10.18 14.68
CA ASN A 185 -30.45 -10.19 13.99
C ASN A 185 -31.01 -8.81 13.58
N ALA A 186 -30.18 -7.74 13.60
CA ALA A 186 -30.61 -6.38 13.27
C ALA A 186 -29.67 -5.65 12.28
N GLY A 187 -28.70 -6.37 11.70
CA GLY A 187 -27.77 -5.81 10.71
C GLY A 187 -26.55 -5.14 11.33
N GLU A 188 -25.98 -4.17 10.64
CA GLU A 188 -24.74 -3.50 11.00
C GLU A 188 -24.91 -1.97 11.00
N LEU A 189 -24.30 -1.32 11.97
CA LEU A 189 -24.19 0.14 12.02
C LEU A 189 -22.77 0.56 11.61
N SER A 190 -22.63 1.28 10.50
CA SER A 190 -21.36 1.84 10.06
C SER A 190 -21.36 3.36 10.24
N PHE A 191 -20.26 3.92 10.77
CA PHE A 191 -20.13 5.35 10.99
C PHE A 191 -18.68 5.80 11.00
N PHE A 192 -18.46 7.09 10.79
CA PHE A 192 -17.17 7.77 10.95
C PHE A 192 -17.41 9.17 11.54
N GLU A 193 -16.37 9.71 12.19
CA GLU A 193 -16.44 11.00 12.89
C GLU A 193 -15.37 11.95 12.38
N SER A 194 -15.76 13.22 12.20
CA SER A 194 -14.84 14.30 11.84
C SER A 194 -13.76 14.50 12.93
N GLY A 195 -12.52 14.64 12.50
CA GLY A 195 -11.38 14.86 13.41
C GLY A 195 -10.88 13.59 14.13
N GLN A 196 -11.58 12.46 13.99
CA GLN A 196 -11.15 11.15 14.50
C GLN A 196 -10.82 10.19 13.36
N ASP A 197 -11.81 9.86 12.52
CA ASP A 197 -11.66 8.89 11.44
C ASP A 197 -11.27 9.57 10.12
N ILE A 198 -11.66 10.85 9.93
CA ILE A 198 -11.31 11.67 8.78
C ILE A 198 -10.75 13.03 9.23
N PRO A 199 -9.72 13.58 8.53
CA PRO A 199 -8.98 14.76 8.97
C PRO A 199 -9.64 16.09 8.58
N PHE A 200 -10.96 16.14 8.39
CA PHE A 200 -11.66 17.37 8.06
C PHE A 200 -13.09 17.41 8.63
N ASP A 201 -13.60 18.62 8.81
CA ASP A 201 -15.00 18.84 9.14
C ASP A 201 -15.89 18.59 7.93
N VAL A 202 -16.91 17.75 8.08
CA VAL A 202 -17.86 17.47 7.00
C VAL A 202 -18.80 18.67 6.82
N LYS A 203 -18.68 19.37 5.70
CA LYS A 203 -19.59 20.48 5.32
C LYS A 203 -20.71 20.05 4.41
N ARG A 204 -20.53 18.94 3.70
CA ARG A 204 -21.51 18.42 2.75
C ARG A 204 -21.42 16.91 2.66
N ILE A 205 -22.60 16.27 2.66
CA ILE A 205 -22.75 14.86 2.28
C ILE A 205 -23.64 14.82 1.04
N TYR A 206 -23.23 14.00 0.06
CA TYR A 206 -24.06 13.73 -1.09
C TYR A 206 -23.92 12.27 -1.51
N TYR A 207 -24.87 11.78 -2.29
CA TYR A 207 -24.83 10.42 -2.82
C TYR A 207 -25.28 10.38 -4.28
N ILE A 208 -24.78 9.40 -5.01
CA ILE A 208 -25.10 9.13 -6.40
C ILE A 208 -25.75 7.75 -6.46
N SER A 209 -26.98 7.71 -6.92
CA SER A 209 -27.79 6.48 -7.00
C SER A 209 -28.49 6.37 -8.35
N LYS A 210 -29.10 5.21 -8.61
CA LYS A 210 -29.86 4.92 -9.83
C LYS A 210 -29.02 5.03 -11.12
N VAL A 211 -27.71 4.91 -11.02
CA VAL A 211 -26.82 4.83 -12.18
C VAL A 211 -26.91 3.41 -12.76
N PRO A 212 -27.13 3.25 -14.07
CA PRO A 212 -27.12 1.94 -14.69
C PRO A 212 -25.75 1.25 -14.56
N GLU A 213 -25.76 -0.08 -14.54
CA GLU A 213 -24.56 -0.89 -14.60
C GLU A 213 -23.76 -0.59 -15.90
N GLY A 214 -22.45 -0.59 -15.82
CA GLY A 214 -21.53 -0.28 -16.93
C GLY A 214 -21.37 1.23 -17.22
N VAL A 215 -22.09 2.10 -16.55
CA VAL A 215 -21.96 3.57 -16.73
C VAL A 215 -20.79 4.09 -15.92
N ARG A 216 -19.95 4.92 -16.58
CA ARG A 216 -18.87 5.68 -15.95
C ARG A 216 -19.31 7.10 -15.64
N ARG A 217 -18.86 7.62 -14.51
CA ARG A 217 -19.06 9.01 -14.06
C ARG A 217 -17.78 9.55 -13.46
N GLY A 218 -17.81 10.80 -13.02
CA GLY A 218 -16.66 11.52 -12.48
C GLY A 218 -16.03 12.38 -13.57
N PHE A 219 -14.88 11.94 -14.08
CA PHE A 219 -14.09 12.66 -15.09
C PHE A 219 -13.74 14.07 -14.63
N HIS A 220 -13.19 14.18 -13.41
CA HIS A 220 -12.76 15.46 -12.87
C HIS A 220 -11.76 15.26 -11.72
N ALA A 221 -11.07 16.31 -11.35
CA ALA A 221 -10.33 16.47 -10.12
C ALA A 221 -10.85 17.68 -9.34
N HIS A 222 -10.47 17.79 -8.09
CA HIS A 222 -10.62 18.98 -7.26
C HIS A 222 -9.26 19.57 -6.95
N LYS A 223 -9.17 20.89 -6.76
CA LYS A 223 -7.94 21.59 -6.41
C LYS A 223 -7.65 21.51 -4.91
N GLU A 224 -8.67 21.72 -4.09
CA GLU A 224 -8.54 21.84 -2.64
C GLU A 224 -9.53 20.95 -1.86
N LEU A 225 -10.65 20.55 -2.48
CA LEU A 225 -11.70 19.79 -1.80
C LEU A 225 -11.24 18.40 -1.38
N LYS A 226 -11.28 18.12 -0.08
CA LYS A 226 -11.06 16.78 0.48
C LYS A 226 -12.37 16.01 0.52
N GLN A 227 -12.29 14.71 0.23
CA GLN A 227 -13.47 13.85 0.14
C GLN A 227 -13.19 12.46 0.68
N LEU A 228 -14.14 11.90 1.44
CA LEU A 228 -14.24 10.47 1.70
C LEU A 228 -15.31 9.87 0.77
N LEU A 229 -14.91 8.94 -0.10
CA LEU A 229 -15.78 8.19 -1.00
C LEU A 229 -15.98 6.77 -0.47
N PHE A 230 -17.22 6.30 -0.38
CA PHE A 230 -17.53 4.93 0.04
C PHE A 230 -18.83 4.43 -0.61
N CYS A 231 -18.97 3.10 -0.68
CA CYS A 231 -20.12 2.45 -1.30
C CYS A 231 -20.93 1.68 -0.25
N PRO A 232 -21.98 2.26 0.37
CA PRO A 232 -22.75 1.59 1.40
C PRO A 232 -23.61 0.44 0.85
N TYR A 233 -23.83 0.38 -0.47
CA TYR A 233 -24.56 -0.69 -1.12
C TYR A 233 -24.12 -0.86 -2.57
N GLY A 234 -23.80 -2.09 -2.95
CA GLY A 234 -23.47 -2.48 -4.31
C GLY A 234 -21.98 -2.55 -4.57
N ARG A 235 -21.58 -2.32 -5.84
CA ARG A 235 -20.19 -2.44 -6.29
C ARG A 235 -19.85 -1.32 -7.26
N ILE A 236 -18.80 -0.56 -6.95
CA ILE A 236 -18.35 0.57 -7.77
C ILE A 236 -16.82 0.47 -7.88
N GLN A 237 -16.30 0.44 -9.10
CA GLN A 237 -14.86 0.58 -9.34
C GLN A 237 -14.52 2.07 -9.32
N LEU A 238 -13.65 2.45 -8.41
CA LEU A 238 -13.06 3.78 -8.33
C LEU A 238 -11.70 3.74 -9.02
N ILE A 239 -11.50 4.62 -9.98
CA ILE A 239 -10.27 4.77 -10.75
C ILE A 239 -9.68 6.13 -10.39
N LEU A 240 -8.47 6.13 -9.84
CA LEU A 240 -7.76 7.31 -9.34
C LEU A 240 -6.45 7.51 -10.08
N GLU A 241 -6.13 8.76 -10.39
CA GLU A 241 -4.88 9.13 -11.03
C GLU A 241 -4.36 10.47 -10.48
N ASN A 242 -3.07 10.49 -10.14
CA ASN A 242 -2.33 11.70 -9.76
C ASN A 242 -0.87 11.63 -10.23
N ASN A 243 0.04 12.38 -9.60
CA ASN A 243 1.48 12.36 -9.92
C ASN A 243 2.19 11.04 -9.54
N LEU A 244 1.62 10.22 -8.63
CA LEU A 244 2.17 8.92 -8.24
C LEU A 244 1.80 7.80 -9.22
N GLY A 245 0.76 7.98 -10.02
CA GLY A 245 0.32 7.00 -11.00
C GLY A 245 -1.19 6.93 -11.18
N ARG A 246 -1.64 5.80 -11.72
CA ARG A 246 -3.06 5.46 -11.91
C ARG A 246 -3.31 4.08 -11.32
N GLU A 247 -4.29 3.97 -10.45
CA GLU A 247 -4.69 2.71 -9.80
C GLU A 247 -6.22 2.62 -9.72
N GLU A 248 -6.70 1.43 -9.41
CA GLU A 248 -8.13 1.12 -9.32
C GLU A 248 -8.42 0.35 -8.03
N ILE A 249 -9.55 0.66 -7.39
CA ILE A 249 -10.07 -0.08 -6.26
C ILE A 249 -11.56 -0.35 -6.44
N GLU A 250 -12.01 -1.52 -6.06
CA GLU A 250 -13.43 -1.83 -6.02
C GLU A 250 -14.00 -1.54 -4.63
N LEU A 251 -14.95 -0.62 -4.56
CA LEU A 251 -15.75 -0.33 -3.37
C LEU A 251 -16.93 -1.30 -3.36
N ASN A 252 -16.81 -2.42 -2.67
CA ASN A 252 -17.81 -3.49 -2.54
C ASN A 252 -18.07 -3.88 -1.08
N ASP A 253 -17.38 -3.24 -0.16
CA ASP A 253 -17.50 -3.39 1.28
C ASP A 253 -17.90 -2.03 1.89
N PRO A 254 -19.05 -1.93 2.59
CA PRO A 254 -19.49 -0.68 3.20
C PRO A 254 -18.59 -0.16 4.32
N SER A 255 -17.71 -1.00 4.86
CA SER A 255 -16.71 -0.62 5.86
C SER A 255 -15.43 -0.02 5.26
N ILE A 256 -15.32 0.05 3.93
CA ILE A 256 -14.15 0.58 3.22
C ILE A 256 -14.51 1.89 2.52
N GLY A 257 -13.70 2.93 2.74
CA GLY A 257 -13.76 4.18 2.03
C GLY A 257 -12.40 4.62 1.49
N VAL A 258 -12.39 5.57 0.56
CA VAL A 258 -11.17 6.19 0.04
C VAL A 258 -11.20 7.68 0.33
N LEU A 259 -10.24 8.15 1.11
CA LEU A 259 -10.02 9.54 1.44
C LEU A 259 -9.07 10.16 0.41
N ILE A 260 -9.57 11.18 -0.30
CA ILE A 260 -8.83 11.96 -1.28
C ILE A 260 -8.59 13.35 -0.69
N GLU A 261 -7.32 13.70 -0.47
CA GLU A 261 -6.92 14.98 0.11
C GLU A 261 -6.15 15.87 -0.88
N GLU A 262 -5.51 15.25 -1.86
CA GLU A 262 -4.68 15.92 -2.87
C GLU A 262 -5.39 15.92 -4.24
N PRO A 263 -5.00 16.81 -5.17
CA PRO A 263 -5.55 16.85 -6.51
C PRO A 263 -5.41 15.51 -7.23
N THR A 264 -6.52 14.81 -7.37
CA THR A 264 -6.58 13.46 -7.93
C THR A 264 -7.73 13.37 -8.94
N TRP A 265 -7.42 12.98 -10.17
CA TRP A 265 -8.43 12.66 -11.17
C TRP A 265 -9.19 11.42 -10.76
N ARG A 266 -10.51 11.45 -10.85
CA ARG A 266 -11.36 10.33 -10.45
C ARG A 266 -12.40 9.99 -11.50
N GLU A 267 -12.52 8.69 -11.74
CA GLU A 267 -13.61 8.09 -12.49
C GLU A 267 -14.27 7.01 -11.64
N MET A 268 -15.54 6.81 -11.78
CA MET A 268 -16.31 5.78 -11.09
C MET A 268 -17.08 4.97 -12.10
N LEU A 269 -16.91 3.64 -12.10
CA LEU A 269 -17.64 2.70 -12.94
C LEU A 269 -18.60 1.89 -12.06
N TRP A 270 -19.89 1.95 -12.35
CA TRP A 270 -20.90 1.16 -11.65
C TRP A 270 -20.84 -0.29 -12.13
N LEU A 271 -20.42 -1.21 -11.28
CA LEU A 271 -20.28 -2.65 -11.57
C LEU A 271 -21.53 -3.45 -11.24
N GLN A 272 -22.48 -2.85 -10.52
CA GLN A 272 -23.72 -3.50 -10.11
C GLN A 272 -24.88 -2.50 -10.15
N LYS A 273 -26.04 -2.99 -10.57
CA LYS A 273 -27.29 -2.21 -10.54
C LYS A 273 -27.65 -1.78 -9.12
N ASN A 274 -28.20 -0.57 -8.99
CA ASN A 274 -28.61 0.04 -7.73
C ASN A 274 -27.49 0.35 -6.73
N SER A 275 -26.21 0.24 -7.12
CA SER A 275 -25.11 0.69 -6.28
C SER A 275 -25.24 2.18 -5.93
N VAL A 276 -24.87 2.51 -4.71
CA VAL A 276 -24.92 3.87 -4.17
C VAL A 276 -23.50 4.31 -3.80
N LEU A 277 -23.03 5.38 -4.41
CA LEU A 277 -21.80 6.05 -3.96
C LEU A 277 -22.19 7.18 -3.00
N CYS A 278 -21.65 7.16 -1.79
CA CYS A 278 -21.72 8.25 -0.84
C CYS A 278 -20.40 9.00 -0.78
N VAL A 279 -20.48 10.32 -0.58
CA VAL A 279 -19.33 11.20 -0.47
C VAL A 279 -19.53 12.19 0.66
N ALA A 280 -18.60 12.18 1.63
CA ALA A 280 -18.45 13.24 2.61
C ALA A 280 -17.39 14.22 2.11
N ALA A 281 -17.63 15.52 2.19
CA ALA A 281 -16.79 16.56 1.62
C ALA A 281 -16.47 17.66 2.64
N SER A 282 -15.22 18.15 2.57
CA SER A 282 -14.69 19.16 3.49
C SER A 282 -15.24 20.56 3.29
N ASP A 283 -15.89 20.83 2.14
CA ASP A 283 -16.43 22.16 1.84
C ASP A 283 -17.76 22.11 1.08
N HIS A 284 -18.39 23.26 0.95
CA HIS A 284 -19.57 23.48 0.14
C HIS A 284 -19.28 23.30 -1.34
N TYR A 285 -20.34 23.24 -2.15
CA TYR A 285 -20.17 23.13 -3.59
C TYR A 285 -19.61 24.44 -4.17
N ASP A 286 -18.43 24.36 -4.77
CA ASP A 286 -17.82 25.42 -5.55
C ASP A 286 -17.41 24.89 -6.95
N PRO A 287 -18.02 25.41 -8.03
CA PRO A 287 -17.68 24.99 -9.38
C PRO A 287 -16.26 25.41 -9.82
N SER A 288 -15.64 26.41 -9.17
CA SER A 288 -14.29 26.89 -9.50
C SER A 288 -13.17 25.96 -9.00
N ASP A 289 -13.49 25.10 -8.02
CA ASP A 289 -12.59 24.08 -7.49
C ASP A 289 -12.41 22.87 -8.43
N TYR A 290 -13.30 22.73 -9.42
CA TYR A 290 -13.25 21.59 -10.34
C TYR A 290 -12.25 21.79 -11.48
N ILE A 291 -11.47 20.75 -11.76
CA ILE A 291 -10.72 20.57 -13.01
C ILE A 291 -11.45 19.49 -13.82
N ARG A 292 -12.06 19.87 -14.94
CA ARG A 292 -12.90 18.96 -15.77
C ARG A 292 -12.23 18.56 -17.09
N ASP A 293 -11.19 19.27 -17.48
CA ASP A 293 -10.38 18.92 -18.62
C ASP A 293 -9.18 18.08 -18.17
N TYR A 294 -8.98 16.94 -18.80
CA TYR A 294 -7.90 16.03 -18.41
C TYR A 294 -6.51 16.58 -18.73
N ALA A 295 -6.37 17.34 -19.80
CA ALA A 295 -5.09 17.96 -20.14
C ALA A 295 -4.74 19.09 -19.16
N GLU A 296 -5.75 19.89 -18.75
CA GLU A 296 -5.61 20.87 -17.67
C GLU A 296 -5.17 20.20 -16.36
N PHE A 297 -5.81 19.08 -15.99
CA PHE A 297 -5.41 18.31 -14.82
C PHE A 297 -3.94 17.83 -14.88
N LYS A 298 -3.52 17.27 -16.02
CA LYS A 298 -2.13 16.81 -16.21
C LYS A 298 -1.12 17.96 -16.14
N ALA A 299 -1.49 19.16 -16.56
CA ALA A 299 -0.65 20.36 -16.43
C ALA A 299 -0.60 20.82 -14.96
N TYR A 300 -1.76 20.81 -14.26
CA TYR A 300 -1.88 21.23 -12.88
C TYR A 300 -0.98 20.42 -11.95
N ILE A 301 -1.04 19.08 -12.00
CA ILE A 301 -0.24 18.20 -11.12
C ILE A 301 1.26 18.22 -11.43
N ARG A 302 1.68 18.72 -12.60
CA ARG A 302 3.11 18.91 -12.96
C ARG A 302 3.69 20.21 -12.45
N SER A 303 2.87 21.24 -12.22
CA SER A 303 3.33 22.53 -11.73
C SER A 303 3.60 22.53 -10.21
N ASP A 304 3.03 21.55 -9.48
CA ASP A 304 3.17 21.41 -8.04
C ASP A 304 4.25 20.36 -7.64
N SER A 305 5.07 19.90 -8.60
CA SER A 305 6.09 18.83 -8.39
C SER A 305 7.51 19.39 -8.31
#